data_4424aa1cc751b06433be734d9716e482
#
_entry.id   4424aa1cc751b06433be734d9716e482
#
_cell.length_a   1.000
_cell.length_b   1.000
_cell.length_c   1.000
_cell.angle_alpha   90.00
_cell.angle_beta   90.00
_cell.angle_gamma   90.00
#
_symmetry.space_group_name_H-M   'P 1'
#
loop_
_entity.id
_entity.type
_entity.pdbx_description
1 polymer ?
#
loop_
_entity_poly.entity_id
_entity_poly.type
_entity_poly.pdbx_seq_one_letter_code
_entity_poly.pdbx_strand_id
1 'polypeptide(L)'
;LSMGLSGFLGLSERSDVEFGMFGTLTPGIRLLGTMWDRLILMDALGAWVASIFGGSFAVLLGTAGNIFDSRFEVEWMLSRRHLSGSKGMLSVTAVVAMTGIALGVAALIAVTSVMSGYQQDIQDKILSTNAHLVVQKYGIDFTEYEKIIESGLSVEGVQTAAPFTFTEAMVSTGSKGLGILVKGVDPARSGKVTDIENNLCKAVDGEGRCVRYPPGELPQGALVELLAETDGMAQVVVGLELFRKLGQPLGSIVSVTTPVGIAGARGNAPRRLHFRLGGVFESGMYEFDSRLLFAALESGQELMGYGKAVSGVEFRVDDPAGVEKLSSQVLATVGNYPYRSTDWRQLNSGIFTALKLQKIVMFLVLAFIVIVAAFNIASTLFMAVVERSHEIGVLKSMGLRDASIMKIFVMEGWIVGLLGTAIGVALGLAICLVLGNLDIGIAADVYMVGAMRVQVNAAEVLVVVFASLVISHLATIFPALKAANKHP
;
A
#
# COMPACT_ATOMS: atom_id res chain seq x y z
N LEU A 1 20.15 2.21 18.07
CA LEU A 1 19.39 2.64 16.86
C LEU A 1 19.66 1.72 15.65
N SER A 2 20.83 1.08 15.56
CA SER A 2 21.14 0.11 14.49
C SER A 2 20.42 -1.24 14.62
N MET A 3 19.98 -1.62 15.82
CA MET A 3 19.25 -2.88 16.07
C MET A 3 17.74 -2.82 15.73
N GLY A 4 17.16 -1.66 15.57
CA GLY A 4 15.72 -1.50 15.29
C GLY A 4 15.30 -1.69 13.84
N LEU A 5 16.23 -1.59 12.90
CA LEU A 5 15.95 -1.57 11.46
C LEU A 5 16.20 -2.90 10.74
N SER A 6 17.09 -3.73 11.27
CA SER A 6 17.24 -5.12 10.78
C SER A 6 15.97 -5.95 11.03
N GLY A 7 15.25 -5.69 12.13
CA GLY A 7 13.94 -6.28 12.41
C GLY A 7 12.81 -5.81 11.49
N PHE A 8 12.90 -4.58 10.94
CA PHE A 8 11.85 -4.01 10.11
C PHE A 8 11.82 -4.58 8.67
N LEU A 9 12.97 -5.05 8.17
CA LEU A 9 13.06 -5.62 6.82
C LEU A 9 12.86 -7.13 6.76
N GLY A 10 12.75 -7.83 7.91
CA GLY A 10 12.55 -9.28 7.95
C GLY A 10 13.66 -10.10 7.24
N LEU A 11 14.84 -9.49 7.06
CA LEU A 11 16.01 -10.11 6.43
C LEU A 11 16.94 -10.70 7.50
N SER A 12 16.37 -11.40 8.48
CA SER A 12 17.15 -12.26 9.35
C SER A 12 17.44 -13.57 8.62
N GLU A 13 18.67 -14.00 8.68
CA GLU A 13 19.40 -15.11 8.06
C GLU A 13 18.74 -16.51 8.05
N ARG A 14 17.46 -16.63 7.73
CA ARG A 14 16.79 -17.94 7.54
C ARG A 14 15.73 -17.87 6.46
N SER A 15 16.17 -17.98 5.22
CA SER A 15 15.31 -18.51 4.16
C SER A 15 16.16 -18.97 2.99
N ASP A 16 16.74 -20.15 3.10
CA ASP A 16 17.00 -21.00 1.93
C ASP A 16 15.66 -21.51 1.37
N VAL A 17 14.84 -20.59 0.91
CA VAL A 17 13.70 -20.90 0.04
C VAL A 17 14.14 -20.50 -1.35
N GLU A 18 14.53 -21.49 -2.13
CA GLU A 18 14.78 -21.36 -3.55
C GLU A 18 13.53 -20.87 -4.27
N PHE A 19 13.46 -19.55 -4.51
CA PHE A 19 12.59 -18.99 -5.51
C PHE A 19 13.26 -19.17 -6.88
N GLY A 20 12.92 -20.23 -7.58
CA GLY A 20 13.56 -20.70 -8.81
C GLY A 20 13.53 -19.76 -10.02
N MET A 21 13.05 -18.56 -9.94
CA MET A 21 13.08 -17.57 -11.02
C MET A 21 13.71 -16.22 -10.61
N PHE A 22 13.96 -15.99 -9.32
CA PHE A 22 14.55 -14.76 -8.79
C PHE A 22 15.89 -14.97 -8.08
N GLY A 23 16.48 -16.16 -8.14
CA GLY A 23 17.74 -16.50 -7.47
C GLY A 23 18.93 -15.64 -7.88
N THR A 24 18.90 -15.03 -9.07
CA THR A 24 19.95 -14.14 -9.56
C THR A 24 19.79 -12.67 -9.13
N LEU A 25 18.62 -12.29 -8.59
CA LEU A 25 18.36 -10.92 -8.13
C LEU A 25 18.68 -10.69 -6.65
N THR A 26 18.92 -11.76 -5.89
CA THR A 26 19.19 -11.70 -4.44
C THR A 26 20.39 -10.81 -4.05
N PRO A 27 21.53 -10.79 -4.78
CA PRO A 27 22.64 -9.90 -4.44
C PRO A 27 22.30 -8.43 -4.69
N GLY A 28 21.55 -8.12 -5.75
CA GLY A 28 21.10 -6.76 -6.06
C GLY A 28 20.09 -6.23 -5.05
N ILE A 29 19.16 -7.07 -4.59
CA ILE A 29 18.16 -6.71 -3.58
C ILE A 29 18.82 -6.52 -2.21
N ARG A 30 19.82 -7.34 -1.87
CA ARG A 30 20.66 -7.14 -0.66
C ARG A 30 21.45 -5.83 -0.75
N LEU A 31 22.00 -5.51 -1.91
CA LEU A 31 22.74 -4.26 -2.13
C LEU A 31 21.80 -3.04 -2.02
N LEU A 32 20.60 -3.12 -2.59
CA LEU A 32 19.54 -2.11 -2.44
C LEU A 32 19.05 -2.00 -1.01
N GLY A 33 18.91 -3.11 -0.29
CA GLY A 33 18.58 -3.13 1.14
C GLY A 33 19.65 -2.47 2.00
N THR A 34 20.92 -2.81 1.78
CA THR A 34 22.06 -2.17 2.48
C THR A 34 22.32 -0.74 2.05
N MET A 35 22.04 -0.38 0.79
CA MET A 35 22.01 1.03 0.36
C MET A 35 20.85 1.78 1.01
N TRP A 36 19.69 1.13 1.21
CA TRP A 36 18.54 1.72 1.90
C TRP A 36 18.78 1.84 3.41
N ASP A 37 19.39 0.86 4.06
CA ASP A 37 19.86 0.97 5.46
C ASP A 37 20.92 2.05 5.65
N ARG A 38 21.71 2.33 4.62
CA ARG A 38 22.66 3.45 4.56
C ARG A 38 22.03 4.76 4.08
N LEU A 39 20.93 4.71 3.30
CA LEU A 39 20.11 5.83 2.85
C LEU A 39 18.99 6.19 3.85
N ILE A 40 18.73 5.33 4.82
CA ILE A 40 18.02 5.64 6.08
C ILE A 40 19.03 6.16 7.16
N LEU A 41 19.85 6.80 6.75
CA LEU A 41 20.19 8.20 6.99
C LEU A 41 18.97 9.15 6.76
N MET A 42 17.74 8.67 6.96
CA MET A 42 16.57 9.56 6.96
C MET A 42 16.73 10.64 8.05
N ASP A 43 17.37 10.33 9.17
CA ASP A 43 17.76 11.35 10.14
C ASP A 43 18.89 12.24 9.62
N ALA A 44 19.84 11.72 8.88
CA ALA A 44 20.91 12.53 8.31
C ALA A 44 20.50 13.20 7.00
N LEU A 45 19.64 12.60 6.17
CA LEU A 45 19.02 13.26 5.01
C LEU A 45 17.99 14.27 5.47
N GLY A 46 17.21 14.00 6.50
CA GLY A 46 16.34 14.96 7.16
C GLY A 46 17.13 16.10 7.79
N ALA A 47 18.22 15.80 8.48
CA ALA A 47 19.13 16.82 9.03
C ALA A 47 19.91 17.55 7.93
N TRP A 48 20.29 16.88 6.84
CA TRP A 48 20.97 17.49 5.68
C TRP A 48 19.99 18.34 4.86
N VAL A 49 18.78 17.84 4.61
CA VAL A 49 17.68 18.61 4.02
C VAL A 49 17.29 19.77 4.94
N ALA A 50 17.12 19.57 6.24
CA ALA A 50 16.85 20.65 7.20
C ALA A 50 18.01 21.64 7.32
N SER A 51 19.27 21.22 7.16
CA SER A 51 20.46 22.07 7.14
C SER A 51 20.57 22.87 5.84
N ILE A 52 20.30 22.25 4.69
CA ILE A 52 20.21 22.96 3.40
C ILE A 52 19.02 23.92 3.41
N PHE A 53 17.89 23.52 4.00
CA PHE A 53 16.72 24.36 4.20
C PHE A 53 16.96 25.46 5.22
N GLY A 54 17.50 25.13 6.37
CA GLY A 54 17.88 26.10 7.39
C GLY A 54 18.90 27.08 6.83
N GLY A 55 19.88 26.61 6.05
CA GLY A 55 20.84 27.46 5.34
C GLY A 55 20.19 28.30 4.24
N SER A 56 19.36 27.70 3.39
CA SER A 56 18.63 28.40 2.32
C SER A 56 17.56 29.33 2.88
N PHE A 57 16.88 28.93 3.94
CA PHE A 57 15.91 29.76 4.66
C PHE A 57 16.60 30.84 5.49
N ALA A 58 17.77 30.60 6.07
CA ALA A 58 18.60 31.62 6.72
C ALA A 58 19.21 32.59 5.70
N VAL A 59 19.58 32.13 4.50
CA VAL A 59 19.94 33.02 3.37
C VAL A 59 18.71 33.79 2.90
N LEU A 60 17.55 33.18 2.85
CA LEU A 60 16.27 33.83 2.54
C LEU A 60 15.83 34.79 3.64
N LEU A 61 15.96 34.42 4.92
CA LEU A 61 15.71 35.33 6.07
C LEU A 61 16.81 36.36 6.24
N GLY A 62 18.08 36.05 5.98
CA GLY A 62 19.16 37.02 5.95
C GLY A 62 19.03 37.99 4.78
N THR A 63 18.49 37.54 3.65
CA THR A 63 18.05 38.42 2.55
C THR A 63 16.71 39.08 2.89
N ALA A 64 15.82 38.44 3.66
CA ALA A 64 14.55 38.98 4.13
C ALA A 64 14.77 40.03 5.23
N GLY A 65 15.81 39.94 6.04
CA GLY A 65 16.23 41.02 6.95
C GLY A 65 16.59 42.31 6.22
N ASN A 66 16.98 42.21 4.94
CA ASN A 66 17.18 43.35 4.03
C ASN A 66 15.96 43.62 3.13
N ILE A 67 14.81 42.94 3.34
CA ILE A 67 13.58 43.09 2.54
C ILE A 67 12.95 44.49 2.76
N PHE A 68 13.24 45.18 3.86
CA PHE A 68 12.82 46.56 4.12
C PHE A 68 13.77 47.63 3.55
N ASP A 69 14.80 47.24 2.80
CA ASP A 69 15.65 48.19 2.09
C ASP A 69 14.94 48.58 0.76
N SER A 70 14.93 49.88 0.45
CA SER A 70 14.32 50.47 -0.76
C SER A 70 14.77 49.86 -2.09
N ARG A 71 15.81 49.03 -2.05
CA ARG A 71 16.34 48.28 -3.19
C ARG A 71 15.51 47.00 -3.54
N PHE A 72 14.78 46.45 -2.56
CA PHE A 72 13.93 45.25 -2.79
C PHE A 72 12.80 45.54 -3.79
N GLU A 73 12.23 46.77 -3.75
CA GLU A 73 11.18 47.14 -4.68
C GLU A 73 11.69 47.15 -6.14
N VAL A 74 12.93 47.56 -6.36
CA VAL A 74 13.54 47.58 -7.69
C VAL A 74 13.84 46.13 -8.18
N GLU A 75 14.39 45.28 -7.32
CA GLU A 75 14.68 43.87 -7.63
C GLU A 75 13.40 43.11 -7.92
N TRP A 76 12.33 43.32 -7.13
CA TRP A 76 11.00 42.74 -7.35
C TRP A 76 10.36 43.24 -8.65
N MET A 77 10.40 44.53 -8.90
CA MET A 77 9.84 45.12 -10.12
C MET A 77 10.57 44.59 -11.38
N LEU A 78 11.90 44.48 -11.33
CA LEU A 78 12.70 43.92 -12.41
C LEU A 78 12.40 42.44 -12.65
N SER A 79 12.31 41.59 -11.59
CA SER A 79 12.00 40.18 -11.74
C SER A 79 10.60 39.97 -12.34
N ARG A 80 9.59 40.75 -11.90
CA ARG A 80 8.23 40.70 -12.45
C ARG A 80 8.19 41.20 -13.90
N ARG A 81 8.95 42.22 -14.25
CA ARG A 81 9.05 42.72 -15.64
C ARG A 81 9.78 41.73 -16.53
N HIS A 82 10.74 41.00 -16.00
CA HIS A 82 11.42 39.93 -16.72
C HIS A 82 10.49 38.75 -17.07
N LEU A 83 9.58 38.40 -16.18
CA LEU A 83 8.56 37.38 -16.46
C LEU A 83 7.53 37.86 -17.49
N SER A 84 7.27 39.16 -17.57
CA SER A 84 6.37 39.78 -18.52
C SER A 84 7.14 40.11 -19.83
N GLY A 85 6.82 39.40 -20.92
CA GLY A 85 7.40 39.70 -22.24
C GLY A 85 6.96 41.06 -22.80
N SER A 86 7.53 41.48 -23.95
CA SER A 86 7.37 42.81 -24.56
C SER A 86 5.93 43.24 -24.87
N LYS A 87 4.92 42.34 -24.79
CA LYS A 87 3.49 42.60 -25.00
C LYS A 87 2.61 42.31 -23.78
N GLY A 88 3.19 42.27 -22.55
CA GLY A 88 2.43 41.94 -21.35
C GLY A 88 2.07 40.45 -21.19
N MET A 89 2.52 39.60 -22.13
CA MET A 89 2.42 38.13 -22.04
C MET A 89 3.63 37.58 -21.30
N LEU A 90 3.45 36.44 -20.61
CA LEU A 90 4.56 35.71 -19.98
C LEU A 90 5.63 35.37 -21.02
N SER A 91 6.92 35.42 -20.65
CA SER A 91 8.02 34.97 -21.48
C SER A 91 7.85 33.50 -21.84
N VAL A 92 8.11 33.12 -23.08
CA VAL A 92 8.02 31.73 -23.55
C VAL A 92 8.85 30.80 -22.68
N THR A 93 10.03 31.25 -22.27
CA THR A 93 10.91 30.50 -21.36
C THR A 93 10.26 30.26 -20.00
N ALA A 94 9.61 31.27 -19.43
CA ALA A 94 8.89 31.12 -18.16
C ALA A 94 7.70 30.16 -18.27
N VAL A 95 6.95 30.20 -19.37
CA VAL A 95 5.81 29.28 -19.62
C VAL A 95 6.31 27.83 -19.72
N VAL A 96 7.38 27.59 -20.47
CA VAL A 96 7.97 26.23 -20.60
C VAL A 96 8.44 25.71 -19.24
N ALA A 97 9.11 26.55 -18.43
CA ALA A 97 9.54 26.16 -17.09
C ALA A 97 8.35 25.84 -16.17
N MET A 98 7.34 26.73 -16.12
CA MET A 98 6.12 26.51 -15.33
C MET A 98 5.37 25.24 -15.75
N THR A 99 5.25 24.97 -17.05
CA THR A 99 4.60 23.77 -17.56
C THR A 99 5.35 22.51 -17.15
N GLY A 100 6.67 22.51 -17.21
CA GLY A 100 7.51 21.38 -16.76
C GLY A 100 7.32 21.06 -15.28
N ILE A 101 7.34 22.11 -14.42
CA ILE A 101 7.08 21.95 -12.99
C ILE A 101 5.66 21.44 -12.75
N ALA A 102 4.66 22.06 -13.40
CA ALA A 102 3.26 21.72 -13.22
C ALA A 102 2.97 20.25 -13.60
N LEU A 103 3.51 19.79 -14.73
CA LEU A 103 3.38 18.37 -15.13
C LEU A 103 4.08 17.43 -14.16
N GLY A 104 5.28 17.78 -13.68
CA GLY A 104 6.01 16.99 -12.70
C GLY A 104 5.23 16.86 -11.38
N VAL A 105 4.75 17.97 -10.83
CA VAL A 105 3.95 18.00 -9.59
C VAL A 105 2.62 17.26 -9.76
N ALA A 106 1.93 17.47 -10.89
CA ALA A 106 0.67 16.78 -11.18
C ALA A 106 0.87 15.26 -11.26
N ALA A 107 1.91 14.81 -11.96
CA ALA A 107 2.24 13.39 -12.05
C ALA A 107 2.58 12.79 -10.67
N LEU A 108 3.38 13.52 -9.84
CA LEU A 108 3.70 13.09 -8.48
C LEU A 108 2.45 12.91 -7.63
N ILE A 109 1.55 13.89 -7.61
CA ILE A 109 0.31 13.83 -6.82
C ILE A 109 -0.58 12.68 -7.33
N ALA A 110 -0.77 12.56 -8.64
CA ALA A 110 -1.62 11.51 -9.20
C ALA A 110 -1.08 10.11 -8.84
N VAL A 111 0.21 9.87 -9.04
CA VAL A 111 0.84 8.58 -8.78
C VAL A 111 0.83 8.23 -7.29
N THR A 112 1.20 9.17 -6.40
CA THR A 112 1.18 8.90 -4.95
C THR A 112 -0.23 8.66 -4.45
N SER A 113 -1.23 9.43 -4.89
CA SER A 113 -2.63 9.27 -4.46
C SER A 113 -3.26 7.95 -4.92
N VAL A 114 -2.98 7.51 -6.13
CA VAL A 114 -3.41 6.19 -6.64
C VAL A 114 -2.73 5.08 -5.84
N MET A 115 -1.44 5.23 -5.55
CA MET A 115 -0.66 4.23 -4.82
C MET A 115 -1.11 4.08 -3.37
N SER A 116 -1.35 5.20 -2.68
CA SER A 116 -1.86 5.21 -1.32
C SER A 116 -3.24 4.57 -1.25
N GLY A 117 -4.13 4.89 -2.20
CA GLY A 117 -5.44 4.27 -2.33
C GLY A 117 -5.36 2.75 -2.54
N TYR A 118 -4.50 2.30 -3.43
CA TYR A 118 -4.27 0.87 -3.68
C TYR A 118 -3.75 0.12 -2.45
N GLN A 119 -2.76 0.69 -1.75
CA GLN A 119 -2.21 0.07 -0.55
C GLN A 119 -3.26 -0.06 0.56
N GLN A 120 -4.08 0.97 0.75
CA GLN A 120 -5.13 0.95 1.74
C GLN A 120 -6.23 -0.05 1.39
N ASP A 121 -6.65 -0.10 0.13
CA ASP A 121 -7.66 -1.06 -0.33
C ASP A 121 -7.22 -2.52 -0.10
N ILE A 122 -5.95 -2.84 -0.40
CA ILE A 122 -5.39 -4.17 -0.09
C ILE A 122 -5.40 -4.43 1.42
N GLN A 123 -4.98 -3.47 2.25
CA GLN A 123 -4.98 -3.63 3.71
C GLN A 123 -6.39 -3.87 4.24
N ASP A 124 -7.36 -3.06 3.81
CA ASP A 124 -8.77 -3.19 4.22
C ASP A 124 -9.32 -4.57 3.84
N LYS A 125 -9.04 -5.05 2.63
CA LYS A 125 -9.46 -6.37 2.15
C LYS A 125 -8.81 -7.53 2.92
N ILE A 126 -7.52 -7.43 3.20
CA ILE A 126 -6.82 -8.43 4.02
C ILE A 126 -7.41 -8.48 5.42
N LEU A 127 -7.65 -7.31 6.06
CA LEU A 127 -8.21 -7.23 7.41
C LEU A 127 -9.66 -7.70 7.47
N SER A 128 -10.44 -7.53 6.40
CA SER A 128 -11.82 -8.03 6.35
C SER A 128 -11.92 -9.55 6.20
N THR A 129 -10.92 -10.18 5.59
CA THR A 129 -10.95 -11.62 5.27
C THR A 129 -10.19 -12.45 6.29
N ASN A 130 -9.12 -11.89 6.87
CA ASN A 130 -8.24 -12.57 7.82
C ASN A 130 -8.42 -12.03 9.25
N ALA A 131 -8.18 -12.92 10.22
CA ALA A 131 -8.04 -12.50 11.60
C ALA A 131 -6.79 -11.62 11.79
N HIS A 132 -6.83 -10.74 12.79
CA HIS A 132 -5.72 -9.82 13.06
C HIS A 132 -4.50 -10.53 13.65
N LEU A 133 -4.72 -11.59 14.44
CA LEU A 133 -3.70 -12.39 15.10
C LEU A 133 -4.12 -13.85 15.09
N VAL A 134 -3.17 -14.74 14.86
CA VAL A 134 -3.38 -16.20 14.89
C VAL A 134 -2.39 -16.82 15.86
N VAL A 135 -2.87 -17.63 16.78
CA VAL A 135 -2.05 -18.48 17.67
C VAL A 135 -2.13 -19.90 17.18
N GLN A 136 -0.98 -20.52 16.98
CA GLN A 136 -0.82 -21.91 16.53
C GLN A 136 0.08 -22.67 17.49
N LYS A 137 -0.12 -23.99 17.57
CA LYS A 137 0.76 -24.89 18.33
C LYS A 137 1.72 -25.63 17.39
N TYR A 138 2.94 -25.81 17.79
CA TYR A 138 3.86 -26.70 17.09
C TYR A 138 3.40 -28.15 17.28
N GLY A 139 3.05 -28.84 16.19
CA GLY A 139 2.49 -30.17 16.20
C GLY A 139 1.08 -30.23 15.62
N ILE A 140 0.47 -31.41 15.68
CA ILE A 140 -0.84 -31.70 15.11
C ILE A 140 -1.92 -31.98 16.18
N ASP A 141 -1.58 -31.81 17.44
CA ASP A 141 -2.37 -32.18 18.61
C ASP A 141 -2.94 -30.97 19.37
N PHE A 142 -3.32 -29.90 18.66
CA PHE A 142 -3.85 -28.69 19.30
C PHE A 142 -5.33 -28.88 19.71
N THR A 143 -5.54 -29.57 20.79
CA THR A 143 -6.89 -29.88 21.35
C THR A 143 -7.30 -28.96 22.48
N GLU A 144 -6.36 -28.29 23.16
CA GLU A 144 -6.57 -27.39 24.30
C GLU A 144 -6.90 -25.95 23.89
N TYR A 145 -7.43 -25.73 22.70
CA TYR A 145 -7.68 -24.41 22.12
C TYR A 145 -8.68 -23.54 22.93
N GLU A 146 -9.65 -24.14 23.65
CA GLU A 146 -10.56 -23.36 24.50
C GLU A 146 -9.81 -22.64 25.62
N LYS A 147 -8.82 -23.29 26.26
CA LYS A 147 -7.97 -22.65 27.26
C LYS A 147 -7.18 -21.47 26.68
N ILE A 148 -6.71 -21.61 25.44
CA ILE A 148 -5.98 -20.55 24.73
C ILE A 148 -6.90 -19.38 24.42
N ILE A 149 -8.15 -19.65 24.05
CA ILE A 149 -9.17 -18.62 23.82
C ILE A 149 -9.41 -17.84 25.12
N GLU A 150 -9.66 -18.53 26.25
CA GLU A 150 -9.89 -17.88 27.55
C GLU A 150 -8.69 -17.02 27.96
N SER A 151 -7.47 -17.58 27.87
CA SER A 151 -6.25 -16.86 28.20
C SER A 151 -6.01 -15.66 27.30
N GLY A 152 -6.26 -15.79 26.00
CA GLY A 152 -6.09 -14.70 25.03
C GLY A 152 -7.10 -13.56 25.22
N LEU A 153 -8.35 -13.90 25.54
CA LEU A 153 -9.40 -12.92 25.83
C LEU A 153 -9.16 -12.13 27.13
N SER A 154 -8.31 -12.60 28.04
CA SER A 154 -7.94 -11.85 29.23
C SER A 154 -6.96 -10.70 28.96
N VAL A 155 -6.37 -10.63 27.76
CA VAL A 155 -5.43 -9.58 27.38
C VAL A 155 -6.20 -8.35 26.89
N GLU A 156 -5.89 -7.20 27.46
CA GLU A 156 -6.51 -5.91 27.07
C GLU A 156 -6.25 -5.59 25.60
N GLY A 157 -7.31 -5.24 24.85
CA GLY A 157 -7.25 -4.98 23.41
C GLY A 157 -7.60 -6.17 22.54
N VAL A 158 -7.89 -7.36 23.11
CA VAL A 158 -8.45 -8.51 22.40
C VAL A 158 -9.97 -8.50 22.51
N GLN A 159 -10.67 -8.46 21.37
CA GLN A 159 -12.14 -8.39 21.34
C GLN A 159 -12.80 -9.78 21.37
N THR A 160 -12.40 -10.63 20.43
CA THR A 160 -13.01 -11.94 20.22
C THR A 160 -11.98 -12.95 19.75
N ALA A 161 -12.31 -14.23 19.91
CA ALA A 161 -11.48 -15.33 19.43
C ALA A 161 -12.32 -16.49 18.92
N ALA A 162 -11.81 -17.22 17.93
CA ALA A 162 -12.44 -18.41 17.38
C ALA A 162 -11.41 -19.47 16.99
N PRO A 163 -11.68 -20.75 17.18
CA PRO A 163 -10.86 -21.83 16.67
C PRO A 163 -11.11 -22.03 15.18
N PHE A 164 -10.07 -22.48 14.47
CA PHE A 164 -10.20 -22.82 13.06
C PHE A 164 -9.35 -24.02 12.68
N THR A 165 -9.79 -24.72 11.61
CA THR A 165 -8.96 -25.71 10.91
C THR A 165 -8.62 -25.19 9.52
N PHE A 166 -7.46 -25.55 9.01
CA PHE A 166 -7.00 -25.14 7.69
C PHE A 166 -6.29 -26.30 6.99
N THR A 167 -6.78 -26.69 5.82
CA THR A 167 -6.18 -27.79 5.06
C THR A 167 -6.31 -27.57 3.56
N GLU A 168 -5.32 -28.07 2.82
CA GLU A 168 -5.40 -28.14 1.38
C GLU A 168 -6.25 -29.37 0.97
N ALA A 169 -7.10 -29.18 -0.04
CA ALA A 169 -7.96 -30.20 -0.55
C ALA A 169 -8.20 -30.03 -2.05
N MET A 170 -8.86 -30.97 -2.63
CA MET A 170 -9.37 -30.92 -4.01
C MET A 170 -10.88 -31.00 -3.96
N VAL A 171 -11.58 -30.05 -4.54
CA VAL A 171 -13.02 -30.14 -4.78
C VAL A 171 -13.25 -30.70 -6.15
N SER A 172 -14.17 -31.65 -6.27
CA SER A 172 -14.54 -32.26 -7.55
C SER A 172 -16.04 -32.29 -7.75
N THR A 173 -16.45 -32.00 -8.99
CA THR A 173 -17.81 -32.14 -9.50
C THR A 173 -17.74 -32.95 -10.81
N GLY A 174 -18.12 -34.21 -10.75
CA GLY A 174 -17.98 -35.11 -11.91
C GLY A 174 -16.52 -35.27 -12.33
N SER A 175 -16.17 -34.81 -13.55
CA SER A 175 -14.82 -34.96 -14.13
C SER A 175 -13.85 -33.82 -13.84
N LYS A 176 -14.32 -32.72 -13.26
CA LYS A 176 -13.47 -31.54 -12.95
C LYS A 176 -13.00 -31.60 -11.51
N GLY A 177 -11.69 -31.43 -11.29
CA GLY A 177 -11.06 -31.27 -9.97
C GLY A 177 -10.32 -29.97 -9.88
N LEU A 178 -10.55 -29.22 -8.80
CA LEU A 178 -9.91 -27.94 -8.52
C LEU A 178 -9.21 -27.99 -7.15
N GLY A 179 -7.97 -27.51 -7.07
CA GLY A 179 -7.26 -27.35 -5.80
C GLY A 179 -7.86 -26.20 -5.00
N ILE A 180 -8.19 -26.47 -3.74
CA ILE A 180 -8.83 -25.54 -2.84
C ILE A 180 -8.16 -25.51 -1.47
N LEU A 181 -8.46 -24.47 -0.70
CA LEU A 181 -8.14 -24.34 0.70
C LEU A 181 -9.43 -24.47 1.50
N VAL A 182 -9.52 -25.44 2.38
CA VAL A 182 -10.68 -25.64 3.25
C VAL A 182 -10.37 -25.02 4.60
N LYS A 183 -11.18 -24.07 5.02
CA LYS A 183 -11.15 -23.45 6.35
C LYS A 183 -12.38 -23.89 7.12
N GLY A 184 -12.17 -24.77 8.11
CA GLY A 184 -13.23 -25.14 9.06
C GLY A 184 -13.31 -24.08 10.14
N VAL A 185 -14.49 -23.54 10.37
CA VAL A 185 -14.74 -22.41 11.29
C VAL A 185 -15.85 -22.77 12.27
N ASP A 186 -15.77 -22.21 13.49
CA ASP A 186 -16.90 -22.18 14.41
C ASP A 186 -17.91 -21.12 13.93
N PRO A 187 -19.09 -21.50 13.41
CA PRO A 187 -19.99 -20.54 12.80
C PRO A 187 -20.51 -19.45 13.77
N ALA A 188 -20.58 -19.78 15.06
CA ALA A 188 -21.11 -18.86 16.08
C ALA A 188 -20.07 -17.79 16.49
N ARG A 189 -18.78 -18.09 16.41
CA ARG A 189 -17.68 -17.24 16.84
C ARG A 189 -16.97 -16.54 15.68
N SER A 190 -16.80 -17.20 14.56
CA SER A 190 -15.96 -16.73 13.44
C SER A 190 -16.49 -15.47 12.77
N GLY A 191 -17.81 -15.27 12.67
CA GLY A 191 -18.41 -14.04 12.15
C GLY A 191 -18.07 -12.78 12.97
N LYS A 192 -17.63 -12.94 14.23
CA LYS A 192 -17.19 -11.84 15.09
C LYS A 192 -15.68 -11.59 14.98
N VAL A 193 -14.90 -12.60 14.59
CA VAL A 193 -13.43 -12.51 14.45
C VAL A 193 -13.03 -11.97 13.09
N THR A 194 -13.70 -12.41 12.03
CA THR A 194 -13.50 -11.97 10.66
C THR A 194 -14.79 -11.36 10.11
N ASP A 195 -14.70 -10.51 9.09
CA ASP A 195 -15.87 -9.89 8.47
C ASP A 195 -16.49 -10.79 7.37
N ILE A 196 -16.35 -12.12 7.52
CA ILE A 196 -16.84 -13.08 6.52
C ILE A 196 -18.35 -12.95 6.30
N GLU A 197 -19.13 -12.70 7.36
CA GLU A 197 -20.58 -12.52 7.23
C GLU A 197 -20.92 -11.35 6.34
N ASN A 198 -20.19 -10.23 6.43
CA ASN A 198 -20.38 -9.04 5.59
C ASN A 198 -20.04 -9.30 4.10
N ASN A 199 -19.27 -10.33 3.83
CA ASN A 199 -18.86 -10.74 2.49
C ASN A 199 -19.80 -11.82 1.88
N LEU A 200 -20.84 -12.27 2.58
CA LEU A 200 -21.78 -13.25 2.07
C LEU A 200 -22.66 -12.65 0.97
N CYS A 201 -22.92 -13.44 -0.07
CA CYS A 201 -23.86 -13.11 -1.12
C CYS A 201 -25.27 -13.53 -0.73
N LYS A 202 -26.26 -12.65 -0.84
CA LYS A 202 -27.70 -12.97 -0.71
C LYS A 202 -28.15 -13.90 -1.83
N ALA A 203 -27.64 -13.67 -3.04
CA ALA A 203 -27.89 -14.46 -4.23
C ALA A 203 -26.73 -14.28 -5.24
N VAL A 204 -26.67 -15.16 -6.20
CA VAL A 204 -25.83 -15.00 -7.39
C VAL A 204 -26.76 -14.79 -8.58
N ASP A 205 -26.60 -13.68 -9.31
CA ASP A 205 -27.44 -13.34 -10.45
C ASP A 205 -27.18 -14.26 -11.67
N GLY A 206 -27.99 -14.13 -12.72
CA GLY A 206 -27.84 -14.92 -13.96
C GLY A 206 -26.54 -14.67 -14.72
N GLU A 207 -25.81 -13.58 -14.40
CA GLU A 207 -24.47 -13.26 -14.93
C GLU A 207 -23.35 -13.75 -14.01
N GLY A 208 -23.69 -14.39 -12.91
CA GLY A 208 -22.73 -14.92 -11.95
C GLY A 208 -22.13 -13.87 -11.01
N ARG A 209 -22.79 -12.72 -10.83
CA ARG A 209 -22.35 -11.66 -9.90
C ARG A 209 -22.99 -11.83 -8.54
N CYS A 210 -22.24 -11.47 -7.49
CA CYS A 210 -22.72 -11.49 -6.13
C CYS A 210 -23.72 -10.33 -5.88
N VAL A 211 -24.92 -10.66 -5.50
CA VAL A 211 -25.90 -9.71 -4.97
C VAL A 211 -25.71 -9.65 -3.47
N ARG A 212 -25.12 -8.57 -2.97
CA ARG A 212 -24.85 -8.40 -1.53
C ARG A 212 -26.11 -8.07 -0.76
N TYR A 213 -26.08 -8.37 0.53
CA TYR A 213 -27.11 -7.88 1.46
C TYR A 213 -27.03 -6.34 1.55
N PRO A 214 -28.16 -5.64 1.56
CA PRO A 214 -28.16 -4.22 1.88
C PRO A 214 -27.60 -3.97 3.28
N PRO A 215 -26.98 -2.80 3.54
CA PRO A 215 -26.47 -2.47 4.86
C PRO A 215 -27.57 -2.57 5.93
N GLY A 216 -27.32 -3.40 6.97
CA GLY A 216 -28.26 -3.63 8.07
C GLY A 216 -29.31 -4.74 7.85
N GLU A 217 -29.39 -5.34 6.67
CA GLU A 217 -30.30 -6.48 6.40
C GLU A 217 -29.63 -7.85 6.54
N LEU A 218 -28.34 -7.89 6.85
CA LEU A 218 -27.64 -9.16 7.05
C LEU A 218 -28.22 -9.87 8.26
N PRO A 219 -28.73 -11.10 8.16
CA PRO A 219 -29.22 -11.86 9.31
C PRO A 219 -28.08 -12.12 10.29
N GLN A 220 -28.29 -11.83 11.56
CA GLN A 220 -27.30 -12.24 12.58
C GLN A 220 -27.17 -13.75 12.60
N GLY A 221 -25.94 -14.25 12.45
CA GLY A 221 -25.68 -15.68 12.38
C GLY A 221 -26.00 -16.30 11.00
N ALA A 222 -25.96 -15.51 9.91
CA ALA A 222 -26.14 -16.02 8.56
C ALA A 222 -25.14 -17.14 8.24
N LEU A 223 -23.93 -17.07 8.77
CA LEU A 223 -22.93 -18.12 8.61
C LEU A 223 -23.35 -19.43 9.31
N VAL A 224 -24.00 -19.33 10.46
CA VAL A 224 -24.52 -20.51 11.20
C VAL A 224 -25.56 -21.24 10.34
N GLU A 225 -26.48 -20.50 9.73
CA GLU A 225 -27.53 -21.05 8.88
C GLU A 225 -26.95 -21.69 7.60
N LEU A 226 -26.00 -21.00 6.95
CA LEU A 226 -25.37 -21.47 5.71
C LEU A 226 -24.39 -22.65 5.89
N LEU A 227 -23.89 -22.89 7.10
CA LEU A 227 -23.03 -24.03 7.41
C LEU A 227 -23.76 -25.15 8.18
N ALA A 228 -25.05 -24.95 8.52
CA ALA A 228 -25.85 -25.98 9.17
C ALA A 228 -26.03 -27.21 8.28
N GLU A 229 -26.17 -28.36 8.91
CA GLU A 229 -26.52 -29.59 8.19
C GLU A 229 -27.95 -29.51 7.66
N THR A 230 -28.12 -29.85 6.40
CA THR A 230 -29.42 -29.98 5.75
C THR A 230 -29.55 -31.37 5.16
N ASP A 231 -30.64 -32.10 5.48
CA ASP A 231 -30.90 -33.44 5.08
C ASP A 231 -29.75 -34.43 5.44
N GLY A 232 -29.12 -34.25 6.60
CA GLY A 232 -28.01 -35.08 7.08
C GLY A 232 -26.69 -34.89 6.30
N MET A 233 -26.55 -33.77 5.57
CA MET A 233 -25.35 -33.44 4.83
C MET A 233 -24.85 -32.05 5.25
N ALA A 234 -23.56 -31.94 5.57
CA ALA A 234 -22.92 -30.69 5.91
C ALA A 234 -22.90 -29.76 4.70
N GLN A 235 -23.08 -28.47 4.96
CA GLN A 235 -23.02 -27.41 3.94
C GLN A 235 -21.68 -26.70 3.95
N VAL A 236 -21.35 -26.10 2.79
CA VAL A 236 -20.14 -25.30 2.60
C VAL A 236 -20.45 -23.97 1.91
N VAL A 237 -19.68 -22.94 2.24
CA VAL A 237 -19.72 -21.64 1.60
C VAL A 237 -18.45 -21.49 0.77
N VAL A 238 -18.59 -21.19 -0.50
CA VAL A 238 -17.48 -21.11 -1.45
C VAL A 238 -17.27 -19.68 -1.96
N GLY A 239 -16.04 -19.32 -2.31
CA GLY A 239 -15.79 -18.06 -2.96
C GLY A 239 -16.44 -17.94 -4.33
N LEU A 240 -16.80 -16.73 -4.74
CA LEU A 240 -17.55 -16.46 -5.98
C LEU A 240 -16.83 -16.99 -7.22
N GLU A 241 -15.53 -16.81 -7.30
CA GLU A 241 -14.74 -17.30 -8.44
C GLU A 241 -14.64 -18.84 -8.46
N LEU A 242 -14.55 -19.46 -7.28
CA LEU A 242 -14.60 -20.92 -7.16
C LEU A 242 -15.98 -21.45 -7.60
N PHE A 243 -17.06 -20.77 -7.17
CA PHE A 243 -18.43 -21.11 -7.59
C PHE A 243 -18.62 -21.05 -9.11
N ARG A 244 -18.12 -19.98 -9.76
CA ARG A 244 -18.13 -19.85 -11.23
C ARG A 244 -17.35 -20.98 -11.91
N LYS A 245 -16.16 -21.33 -11.40
CA LYS A 245 -15.33 -22.42 -11.95
C LYS A 245 -15.98 -23.79 -11.78
N LEU A 246 -16.67 -24.03 -10.68
CA LEU A 246 -17.41 -25.27 -10.44
C LEU A 246 -18.58 -25.43 -11.40
N GLY A 247 -19.25 -24.33 -11.78
CA GLY A 247 -20.37 -24.31 -12.72
C GLY A 247 -21.58 -25.10 -12.25
N GLN A 248 -21.77 -25.20 -10.93
CA GLN A 248 -22.89 -25.94 -10.32
C GLN A 248 -23.80 -24.97 -9.58
N PRO A 249 -25.12 -25.12 -9.59
CA PRO A 249 -26.04 -24.31 -8.84
C PRO A 249 -25.92 -24.54 -7.31
N LEU A 250 -26.37 -23.57 -6.52
CA LEU A 250 -26.52 -23.74 -5.07
C LEU A 250 -27.41 -25.00 -4.77
N GLY A 251 -27.10 -25.69 -3.68
CA GLY A 251 -27.73 -26.93 -3.30
C GLY A 251 -27.12 -28.20 -3.95
N SER A 252 -26.24 -28.07 -4.95
CA SER A 252 -25.54 -29.20 -5.55
C SER A 252 -24.54 -29.82 -4.59
N ILE A 253 -24.29 -31.12 -4.79
CA ILE A 253 -23.34 -31.91 -4.00
C ILE A 253 -21.97 -31.85 -4.65
N VAL A 254 -20.97 -31.49 -3.87
CA VAL A 254 -19.54 -31.48 -4.24
C VAL A 254 -18.77 -32.47 -3.39
N SER A 255 -17.72 -33.04 -3.95
CA SER A 255 -16.85 -33.99 -3.26
C SER A 255 -15.53 -33.28 -2.94
N VAL A 256 -15.17 -33.19 -1.66
CA VAL A 256 -13.90 -32.65 -1.18
C VAL A 256 -13.00 -33.79 -0.75
N THR A 257 -11.80 -33.83 -1.32
CA THR A 257 -10.82 -34.88 -1.07
C THR A 257 -9.51 -34.24 -0.56
N THR A 258 -9.01 -34.68 0.57
CA THR A 258 -7.71 -34.24 1.09
C THR A 258 -6.61 -35.20 0.64
N PRO A 259 -5.43 -34.68 0.23
CA PRO A 259 -4.28 -35.49 -0.10
C PRO A 259 -3.66 -36.16 1.11
N VAL A 260 -3.80 -35.53 2.30
CA VAL A 260 -3.30 -36.04 3.57
C VAL A 260 -4.34 -36.95 4.20
N GLY A 261 -4.11 -38.25 4.16
CA GLY A 261 -4.92 -39.23 4.83
C GLY A 261 -4.36 -39.63 6.19
N ILE A 262 -5.18 -40.28 7.02
CA ILE A 262 -4.69 -40.88 8.26
C ILE A 262 -3.75 -42.03 7.90
N ALA A 263 -2.60 -42.10 8.57
CA ALA A 263 -1.70 -43.23 8.50
C ALA A 263 -2.43 -44.52 8.96
N GLY A 264 -2.87 -45.30 8.03
CA GLY A 264 -3.49 -46.60 8.29
C GLY A 264 -2.53 -47.75 7.97
N ALA A 265 -2.89 -48.97 8.31
CA ALA A 265 -2.09 -50.19 8.06
C ALA A 265 -1.73 -50.41 6.57
N ARG A 266 -2.37 -49.72 5.64
CA ARG A 266 -2.15 -49.75 4.18
C ARG A 266 -1.60 -48.45 3.58
N GLY A 267 -1.06 -47.54 4.40
CA GLY A 267 -0.58 -46.22 3.98
C GLY A 267 -1.60 -45.10 4.17
N ASN A 268 -1.24 -43.86 3.78
CA ASN A 268 -2.11 -42.69 3.88
C ASN A 268 -3.21 -42.76 2.79
N ALA A 269 -4.43 -43.08 3.19
CA ALA A 269 -5.57 -43.04 2.28
C ALA A 269 -6.21 -41.64 2.25
N PRO A 270 -6.42 -41.00 1.08
CA PRO A 270 -7.06 -39.71 1.00
C PRO A 270 -8.49 -39.78 1.59
N ARG A 271 -8.83 -38.76 2.40
CA ARG A 271 -10.22 -38.66 2.88
C ARG A 271 -11.07 -37.92 1.86
N ARG A 272 -12.30 -38.41 1.71
CA ARG A 272 -13.30 -37.81 0.85
C ARG A 272 -14.58 -37.59 1.66
N LEU A 273 -15.04 -36.35 1.67
CA LEU A 273 -16.32 -35.95 2.22
C LEU A 273 -17.20 -35.32 1.14
N HIS A 274 -18.52 -35.49 1.29
CA HIS A 274 -19.49 -34.87 0.40
C HIS A 274 -20.15 -33.70 1.14
N PHE A 275 -20.23 -32.56 0.45
CA PHE A 275 -20.84 -31.35 0.99
C PHE A 275 -21.88 -30.82 0.01
N ARG A 276 -22.86 -30.10 0.57
CA ARG A 276 -23.84 -29.36 -0.21
C ARG A 276 -23.33 -27.89 -0.34
N LEU A 277 -23.43 -27.29 -1.51
CA LEU A 277 -23.14 -25.88 -1.73
C LEU A 277 -24.26 -25.05 -1.07
N GLY A 278 -24.02 -24.54 0.14
CA GLY A 278 -24.99 -23.77 0.93
C GLY A 278 -24.99 -22.28 0.60
N GLY A 279 -23.84 -21.73 0.24
CA GLY A 279 -23.70 -20.29 0.00
C GLY A 279 -22.47 -19.90 -0.78
N VAL A 280 -22.41 -18.61 -1.11
CA VAL A 280 -21.29 -17.98 -1.83
C VAL A 280 -20.86 -16.73 -1.06
N PHE A 281 -19.57 -16.45 -1.02
CA PHE A 281 -19.01 -15.21 -0.50
C PHE A 281 -18.14 -14.51 -1.55
N GLU A 282 -17.98 -13.20 -1.42
CA GLU A 282 -17.12 -12.37 -2.26
C GLU A 282 -16.28 -11.45 -1.39
N SER A 283 -15.00 -11.79 -1.21
CA SER A 283 -14.04 -10.98 -0.44
C SER A 283 -13.50 -9.79 -1.23
N GLY A 284 -13.67 -9.79 -2.54
CA GLY A 284 -13.05 -8.85 -3.46
C GLY A 284 -11.56 -9.10 -3.70
N MET A 285 -11.02 -10.23 -3.24
CA MET A 285 -9.68 -10.72 -3.53
C MET A 285 -9.78 -12.01 -4.33
N TYR A 286 -9.42 -11.95 -5.61
CA TYR A 286 -9.51 -13.08 -6.52
C TYR A 286 -8.86 -14.36 -5.99
N GLU A 287 -7.72 -14.25 -5.32
CA GLU A 287 -6.99 -15.42 -4.81
C GLU A 287 -7.80 -16.16 -3.73
N PHE A 288 -8.45 -15.44 -2.81
CA PHE A 288 -9.34 -16.02 -1.81
C PHE A 288 -10.62 -16.55 -2.46
N ASP A 289 -11.27 -15.72 -3.27
CA ASP A 289 -12.55 -16.07 -3.92
C ASP A 289 -12.42 -17.26 -4.88
N SER A 290 -11.22 -17.52 -5.42
CA SER A 290 -10.98 -18.59 -6.38
C SER A 290 -10.58 -19.93 -5.76
N ARG A 291 -10.21 -19.97 -4.47
CA ARG A 291 -9.66 -21.18 -3.83
C ARG A 291 -10.22 -21.48 -2.45
N LEU A 292 -10.78 -20.49 -1.73
CA LEU A 292 -11.21 -20.67 -0.35
C LEU A 292 -12.63 -21.27 -0.27
N LEU A 293 -12.79 -22.26 0.61
CA LEU A 293 -14.03 -22.91 0.97
C LEU A 293 -14.16 -22.91 2.49
N PHE A 294 -15.28 -22.44 3.01
CA PHE A 294 -15.63 -22.50 4.41
C PHE A 294 -16.52 -23.69 4.71
N ALA A 295 -16.20 -24.42 5.77
CA ALA A 295 -16.99 -25.52 6.32
C ALA A 295 -17.18 -25.32 7.83
N ALA A 296 -18.09 -26.04 8.43
CA ALA A 296 -18.19 -26.11 9.89
C ALA A 296 -16.90 -26.70 10.49
N LEU A 297 -16.56 -26.31 11.72
CA LEU A 297 -15.32 -26.72 12.39
C LEU A 297 -15.16 -28.23 12.45
N GLU A 298 -16.26 -28.93 12.78
CA GLU A 298 -16.30 -30.39 12.89
C GLU A 298 -15.98 -31.06 11.55
N SER A 299 -16.53 -30.54 10.45
CA SER A 299 -16.25 -31.02 9.10
C SER A 299 -14.78 -30.81 8.71
N GLY A 300 -14.19 -29.67 9.11
CA GLY A 300 -12.77 -29.40 8.92
C GLY A 300 -11.88 -30.35 9.74
N GLN A 301 -12.25 -30.62 10.99
CA GLN A 301 -11.57 -31.59 11.86
C GLN A 301 -11.66 -33.02 11.28
N GLU A 302 -12.81 -33.38 10.74
CA GLU A 302 -13.00 -34.66 10.09
C GLU A 302 -12.15 -34.79 8.83
N LEU A 303 -12.06 -33.76 8.00
CA LEU A 303 -11.19 -33.73 6.81
C LEU A 303 -9.70 -33.87 7.18
N MET A 304 -9.24 -33.17 8.24
CA MET A 304 -7.87 -33.29 8.72
C MET A 304 -7.56 -34.66 9.33
N GLY A 305 -8.55 -35.28 9.94
CA GLY A 305 -8.40 -36.61 10.53
C GLY A 305 -7.63 -36.65 11.86
N TYR A 306 -7.48 -35.53 12.53
CA TYR A 306 -6.75 -35.41 13.81
C TYR A 306 -7.69 -35.28 15.04
N GLY A 307 -8.91 -35.85 14.92
CA GLY A 307 -9.93 -35.80 15.99
C GLY A 307 -10.43 -34.40 16.24
N LYS A 308 -10.41 -33.92 17.49
CA LYS A 308 -10.86 -32.58 17.88
C LYS A 308 -9.76 -31.51 17.82
N ALA A 309 -8.63 -31.80 17.20
CA ALA A 309 -7.56 -30.83 17.06
C ALA A 309 -7.92 -29.72 16.07
N VAL A 310 -7.37 -28.53 16.29
CA VAL A 310 -7.52 -27.37 15.41
C VAL A 310 -6.16 -26.94 14.85
N SER A 311 -6.16 -26.19 13.78
CA SER A 311 -4.94 -25.63 13.19
C SER A 311 -4.45 -24.40 13.99
N GLY A 312 -5.36 -23.69 14.63
CA GLY A 312 -5.05 -22.51 15.42
C GLY A 312 -6.28 -21.85 16.00
N VAL A 313 -6.03 -20.76 16.74
CA VAL A 313 -7.04 -19.83 17.26
C VAL A 313 -6.80 -18.47 16.62
N GLU A 314 -7.84 -17.92 16.04
CA GLU A 314 -7.90 -16.58 15.46
C GLU A 314 -8.38 -15.57 16.49
N PHE A 315 -7.77 -14.39 16.53
CA PHE A 315 -8.14 -13.29 17.42
C PHE A 315 -8.41 -12.02 16.62
N ARG A 316 -9.46 -11.31 17.02
CA ARG A 316 -9.73 -9.94 16.60
C ARG A 316 -9.24 -8.99 17.70
N VAL A 317 -8.52 -7.94 17.31
CA VAL A 317 -7.99 -6.92 18.22
C VAL A 317 -8.56 -5.55 17.88
N ASP A 318 -8.57 -4.64 18.86
CA ASP A 318 -9.08 -3.26 18.68
C ASP A 318 -8.24 -2.47 17.67
N ASP A 319 -6.92 -2.56 17.80
CA ASP A 319 -5.97 -1.86 16.91
C ASP A 319 -5.13 -2.85 16.08
N PRO A 320 -5.53 -3.13 14.82
CA PRO A 320 -4.75 -3.99 13.93
C PRO A 320 -3.36 -3.42 13.59
N ALA A 321 -3.14 -2.11 13.75
CA ALA A 321 -1.86 -1.48 13.47
C ALA A 321 -0.84 -1.80 14.56
N GLY A 322 -1.28 -1.86 15.82
CA GLY A 322 -0.48 -2.16 16.99
C GLY A 322 -0.36 -3.65 17.36
N VAL A 323 -0.86 -4.55 16.50
CA VAL A 323 -0.97 -6.01 16.76
C VAL A 323 0.34 -6.68 17.16
N GLU A 324 1.50 -6.19 16.72
CA GLU A 324 2.81 -6.79 17.03
C GLU A 324 3.12 -6.81 18.55
N LYS A 325 2.81 -5.72 19.25
CA LYS A 325 2.95 -5.66 20.72
C LYS A 325 1.94 -6.58 21.39
N LEU A 326 0.71 -6.57 20.94
CA LEU A 326 -0.36 -7.38 21.47
C LEU A 326 -0.09 -8.88 21.25
N SER A 327 0.46 -9.24 20.09
CA SER A 327 0.91 -10.60 19.75
C SER A 327 1.90 -11.15 20.80
N SER A 328 2.86 -10.34 21.21
CA SER A 328 3.84 -10.71 22.23
C SER A 328 3.19 -10.91 23.61
N GLN A 329 2.22 -10.06 23.97
CA GLN A 329 1.48 -10.15 25.24
C GLN A 329 0.56 -11.38 25.28
N VAL A 330 -0.19 -11.63 24.20
CA VAL A 330 -1.02 -12.83 24.08
C VAL A 330 -0.15 -14.08 24.18
N LEU A 331 0.99 -14.13 23.46
CA LEU A 331 1.87 -15.28 23.51
C LEU A 331 2.46 -15.51 24.90
N ALA A 332 2.82 -14.46 25.63
CA ALA A 332 3.32 -14.56 27.00
C ALA A 332 2.24 -15.09 27.97
N THR A 333 0.98 -14.65 27.81
CA THR A 333 -0.15 -15.09 28.63
C THR A 333 -0.52 -16.54 28.36
N VAL A 334 -0.45 -16.98 27.11
CA VAL A 334 -0.77 -18.34 26.67
C VAL A 334 0.34 -19.34 27.06
N GLY A 335 1.58 -18.89 27.32
CA GLY A 335 2.68 -19.73 27.86
C GLY A 335 3.86 -19.93 26.91
N ASN A 336 4.00 -19.13 25.87
CA ASN A 336 5.09 -19.22 24.88
C ASN A 336 5.15 -20.61 24.21
N TYR A 337 6.29 -21.30 24.32
CA TYR A 337 6.43 -22.64 23.75
C TYR A 337 5.45 -23.63 24.43
N PRO A 338 4.73 -24.48 23.68
CA PRO A 338 4.87 -24.81 22.26
C PRO A 338 4.01 -23.94 21.29
N TYR A 339 3.54 -22.78 21.72
CA TYR A 339 2.72 -21.91 20.90
C TYR A 339 3.56 -20.89 20.14
N ARG A 340 3.02 -20.41 19.03
CA ARG A 340 3.52 -19.28 18.25
C ARG A 340 2.39 -18.37 17.89
N SER A 341 2.63 -17.08 17.90
CA SER A 341 1.70 -16.09 17.37
C SER A 341 2.19 -15.57 16.04
N THR A 342 1.27 -15.34 15.13
CA THR A 342 1.54 -14.80 13.78
C THR A 342 0.53 -13.72 13.49
N ASP A 343 0.96 -12.53 13.16
CA ASP A 343 0.08 -11.42 12.83
C ASP A 343 -0.38 -11.47 11.37
N TRP A 344 -1.40 -10.67 11.03
CA TRP A 344 -1.97 -10.59 9.68
C TRP A 344 -0.96 -10.15 8.61
N ARG A 345 0.09 -9.36 8.99
CA ARG A 345 1.15 -8.93 8.06
C ARG A 345 2.10 -10.08 7.75
N GLN A 346 2.44 -10.87 8.76
CA GLN A 346 3.30 -12.05 8.60
C GLN A 346 2.59 -13.15 7.82
N LEU A 347 1.27 -13.34 8.06
CA LEU A 347 0.45 -14.29 7.28
C LEU A 347 0.44 -13.93 5.79
N ASN A 348 0.47 -12.63 5.48
CA ASN A 348 0.45 -12.11 4.11
C ASN A 348 1.81 -11.52 3.69
N SER A 349 2.90 -12.06 4.21
CA SER A 349 4.26 -11.52 4.02
C SER A 349 4.67 -11.32 2.56
N GLY A 350 4.19 -12.16 1.64
CA GLY A 350 4.41 -12.03 0.20
C GLY A 350 3.85 -10.73 -0.36
N ILE A 351 2.59 -10.39 0.00
CA ILE A 351 1.92 -9.15 -0.44
C ILE A 351 2.68 -7.94 0.13
N PHE A 352 3.01 -7.94 1.42
CA PHE A 352 3.74 -6.84 2.05
C PHE A 352 5.16 -6.67 1.51
N THR A 353 5.82 -7.77 1.13
CA THR A 353 7.12 -7.71 0.46
C THR A 353 7.00 -7.08 -0.93
N ALA A 354 5.97 -7.46 -1.70
CA ALA A 354 5.68 -6.85 -3.00
C ALA A 354 5.37 -5.35 -2.87
N LEU A 355 4.55 -4.94 -1.88
CA LEU A 355 4.26 -3.53 -1.61
C LEU A 355 5.51 -2.73 -1.19
N LYS A 356 6.43 -3.33 -0.41
CA LYS A 356 7.72 -2.70 -0.07
C LYS A 356 8.60 -2.51 -1.32
N LEU A 357 8.72 -3.55 -2.15
CA LEU A 357 9.47 -3.45 -3.41
C LEU A 357 8.88 -2.38 -4.32
N GLN A 358 7.56 -2.35 -4.45
CA GLN A 358 6.84 -1.34 -5.21
C GLN A 358 7.13 0.08 -4.71
N LYS A 359 7.17 0.33 -3.39
CA LYS A 359 7.58 1.64 -2.82
C LYS A 359 8.99 2.04 -3.26
N ILE A 360 9.93 1.11 -3.30
CA ILE A 360 11.31 1.39 -3.74
C ILE A 360 11.32 1.80 -5.23
N VAL A 361 10.63 1.03 -6.07
CA VAL A 361 10.53 1.34 -7.51
C VAL A 361 9.88 2.70 -7.74
N MET A 362 8.78 2.99 -7.03
CA MET A 362 8.10 4.29 -7.08
C MET A 362 9.02 5.43 -6.65
N PHE A 363 9.77 5.25 -5.56
CA PHE A 363 10.75 6.24 -5.12
C PHE A 363 11.80 6.54 -6.22
N LEU A 364 12.30 5.52 -6.90
CA LEU A 364 13.24 5.72 -8.01
C LEU A 364 12.60 6.49 -9.17
N VAL A 365 11.38 6.13 -9.56
CA VAL A 365 10.65 6.84 -10.62
C VAL A 365 10.42 8.31 -10.22
N LEU A 366 9.98 8.55 -8.98
CA LEU A 366 9.80 9.90 -8.45
C LEU A 366 11.10 10.69 -8.43
N ALA A 367 12.22 10.07 -8.03
CA ALA A 367 13.54 10.70 -8.06
C ALA A 367 13.94 11.10 -9.49
N PHE A 368 13.69 10.27 -10.49
CA PHE A 368 13.93 10.62 -11.90
C PHE A 368 13.08 11.79 -12.37
N ILE A 369 11.78 11.82 -12.03
CA ILE A 369 10.89 12.94 -12.38
C ILE A 369 11.42 14.25 -11.77
N VAL A 370 11.85 14.20 -10.51
CA VAL A 370 12.44 15.33 -9.78
C VAL A 370 13.71 15.84 -10.47
N ILE A 371 14.61 14.94 -10.86
CA ILE A 371 15.85 15.27 -11.58
C ILE A 371 15.53 15.96 -12.92
N VAL A 372 14.60 15.40 -13.68
CA VAL A 372 14.17 15.98 -14.96
C VAL A 372 13.56 17.38 -14.77
N ALA A 373 12.73 17.56 -13.75
CA ALA A 373 12.16 18.86 -13.42
C ALA A 373 13.24 19.88 -13.05
N ALA A 374 14.23 19.49 -12.24
CA ALA A 374 15.36 20.34 -11.87
C ALA A 374 16.18 20.77 -13.09
N PHE A 375 16.48 19.84 -14.00
CA PHE A 375 17.18 20.15 -15.24
C PHE A 375 16.39 21.08 -16.15
N ASN A 376 15.06 20.90 -16.24
CA ASN A 376 14.20 21.78 -17.02
C ASN A 376 14.26 23.22 -16.47
N ILE A 377 14.13 23.41 -15.17
CA ILE A 377 14.25 24.72 -14.52
C ILE A 377 15.61 25.34 -14.78
N ALA A 378 16.68 24.59 -14.52
CA ALA A 378 18.05 25.08 -14.69
C ALA A 378 18.35 25.46 -16.14
N SER A 379 17.95 24.67 -17.12
CA SER A 379 18.13 24.93 -18.54
C SER A 379 17.37 26.17 -19.01
N THR A 380 16.11 26.29 -18.56
CA THR A 380 15.25 27.44 -18.93
C THR A 380 15.78 28.75 -18.35
N LEU A 381 16.20 28.76 -17.09
CA LEU A 381 16.80 29.94 -16.47
C LEU A 381 18.16 30.27 -17.09
N PHE A 382 18.95 29.24 -17.45
CA PHE A 382 20.20 29.46 -18.14
C PHE A 382 19.98 30.15 -19.48
N MET A 383 18.98 29.71 -20.26
CA MET A 383 18.59 30.33 -21.52
C MET A 383 18.14 31.79 -21.31
N ALA A 384 17.32 32.06 -20.27
CA ALA A 384 16.91 33.40 -19.91
C ALA A 384 18.10 34.33 -19.57
N VAL A 385 19.11 33.80 -18.87
CA VAL A 385 20.37 34.54 -18.57
C VAL A 385 21.14 34.85 -19.86
N VAL A 386 21.22 33.91 -20.81
CA VAL A 386 21.91 34.12 -22.07
C VAL A 386 21.18 35.15 -22.94
N GLU A 387 19.88 35.04 -23.09
CA GLU A 387 19.05 35.99 -23.87
C GLU A 387 19.17 37.42 -23.32
N ARG A 388 19.26 37.58 -22.00
CA ARG A 388 19.33 38.92 -21.34
C ARG A 388 20.73 39.34 -20.98
N SER A 389 21.74 38.72 -21.56
CA SER A 389 23.15 39.02 -21.24
C SER A 389 23.51 40.49 -21.47
N HIS A 390 22.95 41.13 -22.52
CA HIS A 390 23.18 42.54 -22.81
C HIS A 390 22.56 43.47 -21.72
N GLU A 391 21.32 43.17 -21.27
CA GLU A 391 20.65 43.90 -20.21
C GLU A 391 21.42 43.82 -18.88
N ILE A 392 21.95 42.62 -18.57
CA ILE A 392 22.79 42.38 -17.39
C ILE A 392 24.09 43.25 -17.47
N GLY A 393 24.72 43.34 -18.63
CA GLY A 393 25.88 44.14 -18.86
C GLY A 393 25.60 45.62 -18.64
N VAL A 394 24.50 46.18 -19.12
CA VAL A 394 24.05 47.54 -18.92
C VAL A 394 23.77 47.80 -17.43
N LEU A 395 23.08 46.93 -16.72
CA LEU A 395 22.81 47.07 -15.29
C LEU A 395 24.09 47.10 -14.46
N LYS A 396 25.08 46.28 -14.81
CA LYS A 396 26.39 46.26 -14.16
C LYS A 396 27.18 47.54 -14.43
N SER A 397 27.15 48.04 -15.66
CA SER A 397 27.82 49.33 -15.99
C SER A 397 27.19 50.52 -15.25
N MET A 398 25.90 50.43 -14.90
CA MET A 398 25.20 51.38 -14.05
C MET A 398 25.49 51.21 -12.54
N GLY A 399 26.33 50.24 -12.13
CA GLY A 399 26.76 50.01 -10.77
C GLY A 399 25.90 49.06 -9.95
N LEU A 400 25.08 48.20 -10.60
CA LEU A 400 24.33 47.17 -9.89
C LEU A 400 25.29 46.09 -9.39
N ARG A 401 25.14 45.68 -8.13
CA ARG A 401 26.01 44.68 -7.49
C ARG A 401 25.64 43.25 -7.98
N ASP A 402 26.64 42.39 -8.06
CA ASP A 402 26.47 40.97 -8.46
C ASP A 402 25.42 40.23 -7.60
N ALA A 403 25.39 40.55 -6.27
CA ALA A 403 24.39 40.00 -5.37
C ALA A 403 22.95 40.43 -5.72
N SER A 404 22.72 41.61 -6.24
CA SER A 404 21.40 42.08 -6.67
C SER A 404 20.96 41.37 -7.94
N ILE A 405 21.88 41.13 -8.88
CA ILE A 405 21.59 40.34 -10.09
C ILE A 405 21.23 38.92 -9.71
N MET A 406 22.00 38.27 -8.83
CA MET A 406 21.69 36.94 -8.33
C MET A 406 20.29 36.88 -7.71
N LYS A 407 19.92 37.85 -6.87
CA LYS A 407 18.59 37.95 -6.24
C LYS A 407 17.47 38.04 -7.29
N ILE A 408 17.61 38.82 -8.34
CA ILE A 408 16.60 38.95 -9.40
C ILE A 408 16.29 37.60 -10.03
N PHE A 409 17.31 36.82 -10.42
CA PHE A 409 17.12 35.52 -11.03
C PHE A 409 16.60 34.45 -10.04
N VAL A 410 17.04 34.50 -8.78
CA VAL A 410 16.48 33.62 -7.75
C VAL A 410 14.99 33.92 -7.49
N MET A 411 14.60 35.21 -7.47
CA MET A 411 13.20 35.60 -7.35
C MET A 411 12.38 35.19 -8.56
N GLU A 412 12.92 35.32 -9.77
CA GLU A 412 12.28 34.83 -11.00
C GLU A 412 12.01 33.31 -10.90
N GLY A 413 13.00 32.53 -10.47
CA GLY A 413 12.83 31.09 -10.24
C GLY A 413 11.82 30.75 -9.16
N TRP A 414 11.74 31.55 -8.08
CA TRP A 414 10.74 31.40 -7.04
C TRP A 414 9.33 31.61 -7.56
N ILE A 415 9.09 32.67 -8.36
CA ILE A 415 7.77 32.95 -8.92
C ILE A 415 7.35 31.84 -9.88
N VAL A 416 8.27 31.39 -10.75
CA VAL A 416 8.04 30.28 -11.68
C VAL A 416 7.77 28.98 -10.92
N GLY A 417 8.55 28.69 -9.88
CA GLY A 417 8.38 27.52 -9.03
C GLY A 417 7.03 27.51 -8.30
N LEU A 418 6.65 28.64 -7.72
CA LEU A 418 5.41 28.76 -6.96
C LEU A 418 4.17 28.65 -7.87
N LEU A 419 4.17 29.36 -9.00
CA LEU A 419 3.07 29.30 -9.97
C LEU A 419 2.98 27.92 -10.63
N GLY A 420 4.13 27.33 -11.03
CA GLY A 420 4.17 26.00 -11.60
C GLY A 420 3.66 24.93 -10.61
N THR A 421 4.08 25.01 -9.35
CA THR A 421 3.61 24.11 -8.29
C THR A 421 2.11 24.29 -8.04
N ALA A 422 1.59 25.51 -7.95
CA ALA A 422 0.16 25.77 -7.74
C ALA A 422 -0.71 25.19 -8.89
N ILE A 423 -0.28 25.42 -10.12
CA ILE A 423 -0.93 24.83 -11.31
C ILE A 423 -0.84 23.30 -11.28
N GLY A 424 0.33 22.77 -10.92
CA GLY A 424 0.56 21.33 -10.82
C GLY A 424 -0.31 20.65 -9.75
N VAL A 425 -0.48 21.28 -8.60
CA VAL A 425 -1.40 20.81 -7.55
C VAL A 425 -2.85 20.79 -8.07
N ALA A 426 -3.29 21.89 -8.70
CA ALA A 426 -4.64 21.95 -9.24
C ALA A 426 -4.90 20.88 -10.32
N LEU A 427 -3.95 20.69 -11.24
CA LEU A 427 -4.02 19.64 -12.26
C LEU A 427 -3.97 18.23 -11.66
N GLY A 428 -3.07 17.99 -10.70
CA GLY A 428 -2.93 16.69 -10.02
C GLY A 428 -4.22 16.32 -9.28
N LEU A 429 -4.80 17.26 -8.53
CA LEU A 429 -6.08 17.04 -7.86
C LEU A 429 -7.23 16.82 -8.86
N ALA A 430 -7.26 17.56 -9.96
CA ALA A 430 -8.24 17.34 -11.02
C ALA A 430 -8.13 15.95 -11.64
N ILE A 431 -6.90 15.47 -11.90
CA ILE A 431 -6.65 14.11 -12.39
C ILE A 431 -7.15 13.08 -11.37
N CYS A 432 -6.84 13.27 -10.07
CA CYS A 432 -7.30 12.38 -9.00
C CYS A 432 -8.84 12.33 -8.93
N LEU A 433 -9.53 13.48 -9.07
CA LEU A 433 -10.98 13.53 -9.10
C LEU A 433 -11.57 12.80 -10.32
N VAL A 434 -10.97 12.97 -11.49
CA VAL A 434 -11.41 12.26 -12.70
C VAL A 434 -11.19 10.76 -12.54
N LEU A 435 -10.02 10.33 -12.11
CA LEU A 435 -9.69 8.90 -11.91
C LEU A 435 -10.58 8.25 -10.84
N GLY A 436 -10.89 8.97 -9.76
CA GLY A 436 -11.75 8.46 -8.68
C GLY A 436 -13.23 8.32 -9.08
N ASN A 437 -13.68 9.07 -10.10
CA ASN A 437 -15.05 8.98 -10.64
C ASN A 437 -15.16 8.06 -11.87
N LEU A 438 -14.05 7.69 -12.47
CA LEU A 438 -14.04 6.72 -13.56
C LEU A 438 -14.14 5.32 -12.95
N ASP A 439 -15.28 4.69 -13.11
CA ASP A 439 -15.45 3.25 -12.85
C ASP A 439 -14.71 2.50 -13.97
N ILE A 440 -13.37 2.51 -13.89
CA ILE A 440 -12.55 1.77 -14.82
C ILE A 440 -12.70 0.31 -14.42
N GLY A 441 -13.68 -0.37 -15.03
CA GLY A 441 -13.86 -1.82 -14.91
C GLY A 441 -12.65 -2.57 -15.47
N ILE A 442 -11.48 -2.33 -14.87
CA ILE A 442 -10.30 -3.16 -15.11
C ILE A 442 -10.69 -4.52 -14.55
N ALA A 443 -10.71 -5.53 -15.43
CA ALA A 443 -11.08 -6.87 -15.09
C ALA A 443 -10.47 -7.25 -13.74
N ALA A 444 -11.29 -7.46 -12.73
CA ALA A 444 -10.89 -7.81 -11.36
C ALA A 444 -9.94 -9.03 -11.33
N ASP A 445 -10.04 -9.84 -12.39
CA ASP A 445 -9.23 -11.04 -12.65
C ASP A 445 -7.73 -10.77 -12.81
N VAL A 446 -7.33 -9.55 -13.19
CA VAL A 446 -5.91 -9.23 -13.50
C VAL A 446 -5.22 -8.48 -12.36
N TYR A 447 -5.96 -7.62 -11.64
CA TYR A 447 -5.35 -6.70 -10.68
C TYR A 447 -5.76 -6.90 -9.21
N MET A 448 -6.50 -7.95 -8.86
CA MET A 448 -6.99 -8.20 -7.48
C MET A 448 -7.86 -7.07 -6.87
N VAL A 449 -8.20 -6.03 -7.65
CA VAL A 449 -8.90 -4.83 -7.17
C VAL A 449 -10.07 -4.53 -8.09
N GLY A 450 -11.29 -4.63 -7.57
CA GLY A 450 -12.52 -4.42 -8.34
C GLY A 450 -12.83 -2.96 -8.71
N ALA A 451 -12.26 -1.99 -8.00
CA ALA A 451 -12.38 -0.56 -8.29
C ALA A 451 -11.10 0.16 -7.84
N MET A 452 -10.61 1.08 -8.66
CA MET A 452 -9.42 1.85 -8.33
C MET A 452 -9.76 2.95 -7.32
N ARG A 453 -9.48 2.72 -6.04
CA ARG A 453 -9.70 3.73 -5.00
C ARG A 453 -8.54 4.73 -5.04
N VAL A 454 -8.83 5.99 -5.37
CA VAL A 454 -7.86 7.09 -5.32
C VAL A 454 -8.00 7.77 -3.96
N GLN A 455 -6.92 7.78 -3.19
CA GLN A 455 -6.92 8.45 -1.89
C GLN A 455 -5.91 9.60 -1.88
N VAL A 456 -6.43 10.81 -1.79
CA VAL A 456 -5.60 12.01 -1.66
C VAL A 456 -5.28 12.24 -0.19
N ASN A 457 -4.01 12.06 0.17
CA ASN A 457 -3.52 12.33 1.51
C ASN A 457 -2.92 13.75 1.55
N ALA A 458 -3.50 14.63 2.36
CA ALA A 458 -3.04 16.02 2.50
C ALA A 458 -1.56 16.12 2.90
N ALA A 459 -1.06 15.21 3.74
CA ALA A 459 0.34 15.19 4.14
C ALA A 459 1.27 14.89 2.96
N GLU A 460 0.89 13.95 2.08
CA GLU A 460 1.67 13.62 0.88
C GLU A 460 1.70 14.78 -0.11
N VAL A 461 0.56 15.45 -0.33
CA VAL A 461 0.47 16.65 -1.17
C VAL A 461 1.38 17.75 -0.62
N LEU A 462 1.36 18.00 0.69
CA LEU A 462 2.24 18.98 1.32
C LEU A 462 3.73 18.65 1.13
N VAL A 463 4.11 17.38 1.27
CA VAL A 463 5.48 16.92 1.02
C VAL A 463 5.89 17.17 -0.44
N VAL A 464 5.01 16.89 -1.41
CA VAL A 464 5.27 17.14 -2.83
C VAL A 464 5.43 18.63 -3.11
N VAL A 465 4.53 19.48 -2.58
CA VAL A 465 4.61 20.96 -2.71
C VAL A 465 5.93 21.47 -2.15
N PHE A 466 6.27 21.04 -0.95
CA PHE A 466 7.50 21.44 -0.29
C PHE A 466 8.74 21.00 -1.07
N ALA A 467 8.81 19.74 -1.49
CA ALA A 467 9.88 19.22 -2.32
C ALA A 467 10.03 19.99 -3.64
N SER A 468 8.91 20.29 -4.32
CA SER A 468 8.91 21.06 -5.56
C SER A 468 9.50 22.46 -5.38
N LEU A 469 9.12 23.19 -4.31
CA LEU A 469 9.66 24.52 -4.02
C LEU A 469 11.16 24.49 -3.72
N VAL A 470 11.61 23.43 -3.00
CA VAL A 470 13.05 23.22 -2.72
C VAL A 470 13.82 23.02 -3.99
N ILE A 471 13.33 22.10 -4.83
CA ILE A 471 14.00 21.74 -6.08
C ILE A 471 14.06 22.96 -6.99
N SER A 472 12.97 23.73 -7.09
CA SER A 472 12.94 25.00 -7.83
C SER A 472 14.00 25.96 -7.30
N HIS A 473 14.11 26.12 -5.98
CA HIS A 473 15.11 26.99 -5.38
C HIS A 473 16.54 26.52 -5.71
N LEU A 474 16.85 25.24 -5.47
CA LEU A 474 18.20 24.70 -5.74
C LEU A 474 18.57 24.78 -7.21
N ALA A 475 17.63 24.47 -8.13
CA ALA A 475 17.86 24.54 -9.56
C ALA A 475 18.14 25.95 -10.08
N THR A 476 17.65 26.99 -9.38
CA THR A 476 17.87 28.40 -9.76
C THR A 476 19.21 28.94 -9.32
N ILE A 477 19.87 28.36 -8.30
CA ILE A 477 21.14 28.89 -7.73
C ILE A 477 22.25 28.89 -8.78
N PHE A 478 22.42 27.79 -9.52
CA PHE A 478 23.51 27.65 -10.50
C PHE A 478 23.40 28.68 -11.66
N PRO A 479 22.25 28.84 -12.36
CA PRO A 479 22.08 29.86 -13.38
C PRO A 479 22.23 31.29 -12.83
N ALA A 480 21.69 31.55 -11.62
CA ALA A 480 21.80 32.87 -10.97
C ALA A 480 23.24 33.27 -10.63
N LEU A 481 24.06 32.33 -10.15
CA LEU A 481 25.49 32.54 -9.92
C LEU A 481 26.22 32.84 -11.23
N LYS A 482 25.87 32.16 -12.31
CA LYS A 482 26.49 32.40 -13.61
C LYS A 482 26.11 33.74 -14.20
N ALA A 483 24.88 34.21 -13.97
CA ALA A 483 24.44 35.56 -14.31
C ALA A 483 25.21 36.63 -13.52
N ALA A 484 25.41 36.42 -12.24
CA ALA A 484 26.13 37.33 -11.34
C ALA A 484 27.64 37.46 -11.72
N ASN A 485 28.27 36.38 -12.14
CA ASN A 485 29.70 36.34 -12.49
C ASN A 485 30.00 36.77 -13.93
N LYS A 486 29.03 37.23 -14.71
CA LYS A 486 29.25 37.69 -16.07
C LYS A 486 29.91 39.07 -16.04
N HIS A 487 31.04 39.23 -16.81
CA HIS A 487 31.69 40.53 -16.94
C HIS A 487 30.83 41.46 -17.82
N PRO A 488 30.86 42.78 -17.57
CA PRO A 488 30.14 43.79 -18.34
C PRO A 488 30.62 43.84 -19.80
#